data_15c97788cc148ccbf3238abafed4203d
#
_entry.id   15c97788cc148ccbf3238abafed4203d
#
_cell.length_a   1.000
_cell.length_b   1.000
_cell.length_c   1.000
_cell.angle_alpha   90.00
_cell.angle_beta   90.00
_cell.angle_gamma   90.00
#
_symmetry.space_group_name_H-M   'P 1'
#
loop_
_entity.id
_entity.type
_entity.pdbx_description
1 polymer ?
#
loop_
_entity_poly.entity_id
_entity_poly.type
_entity_poly.pdbx_seq_one_letter_code
_entity_poly.pdbx_strand_id
1 'polypeptide(L)'
;QGLQMNQQVVFLSDGGDTVRSLQRYLSPESEHLLDWFHITMHLTVMKQMTKGMITELASQKKTKKEADESENTDVPAQLLKQLESIKWHLWHGNATEALALIYDVNVDLEIWEENPTNKKKLLKLVCEFENYIRANGAFIPNYGERYRHNETISTAFVESTVNYVISKRFVKKQQMRWTQRGAHLLLQTRVQVLNDDLRKTFGRWFQGMSVVENEESKMAA
;
A
#
# COMPACT_ATOMS: atom_id res chain seq x y z
N GLN A 1 -13.91 9.39 23.39
CA GLN A 1 -12.58 9.01 23.89
C GLN A 1 -11.60 9.94 23.19
N GLY A 2 -10.94 10.82 23.94
CA GLY A 2 -9.96 11.77 23.44
C GLY A 2 -8.53 11.28 23.67
N LEU A 3 -7.59 11.81 22.89
CA LEU A 3 -6.17 11.60 23.09
C LEU A 3 -5.76 12.20 24.45
N GLN A 4 -5.06 11.44 25.27
CA GLN A 4 -4.55 11.92 26.55
C GLN A 4 -3.12 12.45 26.35
N MET A 5 -2.74 13.53 27.05
CA MET A 5 -1.44 14.18 26.89
C MET A 5 -0.23 13.29 27.22
N ASN A 6 -0.45 12.23 28.01
CA ASN A 6 0.61 11.28 28.41
C ASN A 6 0.68 10.04 27.51
N GLN A 7 -0.12 9.98 26.44
CA GLN A 7 -0.06 8.87 25.48
C GLN A 7 1.03 9.09 24.47
N GLN A 8 1.86 8.08 24.26
CA GLN A 8 2.80 8.05 23.14
C GLN A 8 2.01 7.81 21.86
N VAL A 9 2.16 8.71 20.90
CA VAL A 9 1.46 8.68 19.62
C VAL A 9 2.45 8.51 18.48
N VAL A 10 2.13 7.61 17.58
CA VAL A 10 2.90 7.40 16.34
C VAL A 10 1.99 7.73 15.16
N PHE A 11 2.48 8.61 14.28
CA PHE A 11 1.80 8.94 13.02
C PHE A 11 2.41 8.13 11.87
N LEU A 12 1.57 7.39 11.17
CA LEU A 12 1.91 6.72 9.92
C LEU A 12 1.34 7.53 8.76
N SER A 13 2.16 7.85 7.77
CA SER A 13 1.72 8.57 6.57
C SER A 13 2.46 8.13 5.31
N ASP A 14 1.91 8.52 4.16
CA ASP A 14 2.51 8.35 2.83
C ASP A 14 3.72 9.26 2.55
N GLY A 15 4.12 10.09 3.52
CA GLY A 15 5.22 11.04 3.39
C GLY A 15 4.82 12.43 2.88
N GLY A 16 3.53 12.71 2.70
CA GLY A 16 3.03 14.02 2.28
C GLY A 16 3.25 15.12 3.33
N ASP A 17 3.69 16.30 2.87
CA ASP A 17 4.00 17.44 3.76
C ASP A 17 2.80 17.93 4.58
N THR A 18 1.59 17.84 4.03
CA THR A 18 0.35 18.23 4.69
C THR A 18 0.10 17.40 5.95
N VAL A 19 0.37 16.10 5.89
CA VAL A 19 0.21 15.18 7.03
C VAL A 19 1.24 15.47 8.11
N ARG A 20 2.48 15.78 7.72
CA ARG A 20 3.53 16.20 8.67
C ARG A 20 3.20 17.51 9.36
N SER A 21 2.64 18.47 8.64
CA SER A 21 2.20 19.74 9.22
C SER A 21 1.07 19.53 10.23
N LEU A 22 0.13 18.65 9.95
CA LEU A 22 -0.96 18.28 10.86
C LEU A 22 -0.43 17.58 12.11
N GLN A 23 0.49 16.65 11.97
CA GLN A 23 1.15 15.97 13.10
C GLN A 23 1.82 16.99 14.04
N ARG A 24 2.64 17.89 13.50
CA ARG A 24 3.33 18.92 14.29
C ARG A 24 2.36 19.84 15.01
N TYR A 25 1.22 20.13 14.41
CA TYR A 25 0.17 20.93 15.03
C TYR A 25 -0.56 20.18 16.16
N LEU A 26 -0.88 18.89 15.97
CA LEU A 26 -1.65 18.10 16.93
C LEU A 26 -0.80 17.56 18.08
N SER A 27 0.41 17.08 17.80
CA SER A 27 1.31 16.46 18.75
C SER A 27 2.75 16.59 18.28
N PRO A 28 3.45 17.73 18.61
CA PRO A 28 4.81 17.99 18.16
C PRO A 28 5.82 16.94 18.60
N GLU A 29 5.60 16.33 19.77
CA GLU A 29 6.49 15.32 20.37
C GLU A 29 6.20 13.89 19.87
N SER A 30 5.22 13.73 19.00
CA SER A 30 4.88 12.40 18.47
C SER A 30 5.90 11.94 17.42
N GLU A 31 6.10 10.64 17.36
CA GLU A 31 6.92 10.03 16.32
C GLU A 31 6.16 10.03 14.98
N HIS A 32 6.88 10.29 13.89
CA HIS A 32 6.36 10.17 12.53
C HIS A 32 7.12 9.07 11.78
N LEU A 33 6.40 8.14 11.21
CA LEU A 33 6.93 7.03 10.42
C LEU A 33 6.34 7.05 9.00
N LEU A 34 7.20 6.75 8.05
CA LEU A 34 6.76 6.48 6.69
C LEU A 34 6.00 5.15 6.66
N ASP A 35 4.85 5.11 6.02
CA ASP A 35 4.02 3.92 5.95
C ASP A 35 4.64 2.85 5.05
N TRP A 36 4.89 1.67 5.61
CA TRP A 36 5.43 0.52 4.88
C TRP A 36 4.54 0.08 3.71
N PHE A 37 3.24 0.26 3.79
CA PHE A 37 2.32 -0.07 2.70
C PHE A 37 2.64 0.73 1.44
N HIS A 38 2.87 2.04 1.55
CA HIS A 38 3.19 2.90 0.41
C HIS A 38 4.55 2.56 -0.21
N ILE A 39 5.58 2.27 0.60
CA ILE A 39 6.87 1.78 0.10
C ILE A 39 6.68 0.49 -0.72
N THR A 40 5.96 -0.49 -0.17
CA THR A 40 5.74 -1.77 -0.86
C THR A 40 4.87 -1.65 -2.10
N MET A 41 3.94 -0.70 -2.15
CA MET A 41 3.15 -0.40 -3.34
C MET A 41 4.02 0.05 -4.51
N HIS A 42 4.95 1.01 -4.29
CA HIS A 42 5.91 1.43 -5.31
C HIS A 42 6.73 0.25 -5.84
N LEU A 43 7.34 -0.53 -4.95
CA LEU A 43 8.13 -1.70 -5.30
C LEU A 43 7.32 -2.76 -6.06
N THR A 44 6.07 -2.99 -5.66
CA THR A 44 5.18 -3.95 -6.31
C THR A 44 4.89 -3.56 -7.76
N VAL A 45 4.60 -2.28 -8.01
CA VAL A 45 4.34 -1.77 -9.36
C VAL A 45 5.60 -1.95 -10.24
N MET A 46 6.77 -1.56 -9.74
CA MET A 46 8.04 -1.73 -10.47
C MET A 46 8.32 -3.20 -10.79
N LYS A 47 8.15 -4.11 -9.83
CA LYS A 47 8.29 -5.56 -10.03
C LYS A 47 7.31 -6.13 -11.05
N GLN A 48 6.05 -5.70 -11.04
CA GLN A 48 5.05 -6.13 -12.02
C GLN A 48 5.43 -5.68 -13.44
N MET A 49 5.93 -4.45 -13.59
CA MET A 49 6.39 -3.95 -14.88
C MET A 49 7.60 -4.71 -15.39
N THR A 50 8.57 -5.01 -14.51
CA THR A 50 9.76 -5.80 -14.84
C THR A 50 9.37 -7.22 -15.27
N LYS A 51 8.43 -7.88 -14.56
CA LYS A 51 7.89 -9.19 -14.98
C LYS A 51 7.20 -9.13 -16.34
N GLY A 52 6.47 -8.06 -16.63
CA GLY A 52 5.86 -7.83 -17.94
C GLY A 52 6.91 -7.76 -19.06
N MET A 53 8.04 -7.09 -18.82
CA MET A 53 9.15 -7.03 -19.79
C MET A 53 9.79 -8.41 -20.03
N ILE A 54 9.95 -9.23 -18.99
CA ILE A 54 10.45 -10.63 -19.15
C ILE A 54 9.50 -11.39 -20.09
N THR A 55 8.20 -11.29 -19.90
CA THR A 55 7.20 -11.99 -20.73
C THR A 55 7.23 -11.49 -22.18
N GLU A 56 7.37 -10.18 -22.38
CA GLU A 56 7.48 -9.56 -23.72
C GLU A 56 8.71 -10.07 -24.46
N LEU A 57 9.89 -10.03 -23.82
CA LEU A 57 11.15 -10.47 -24.43
C LEU A 57 11.16 -11.99 -24.72
N ALA A 58 10.61 -12.80 -23.82
CA ALA A 58 10.47 -14.23 -24.03
C ALA A 58 9.57 -14.54 -25.25
N SER A 59 8.52 -13.75 -25.46
CA SER A 59 7.63 -13.88 -26.62
C SER A 59 8.34 -13.48 -27.94
N GLN A 60 9.15 -12.43 -27.90
CA GLN A 60 9.93 -11.97 -29.06
C GLN A 60 11.03 -12.96 -29.45
N LYS A 61 11.71 -13.60 -28.47
CA LYS A 61 12.72 -14.66 -28.73
C LYS A 61 12.11 -15.91 -29.36
N LYS A 62 10.86 -16.27 -29.01
CA LYS A 62 10.17 -17.43 -29.63
C LYS A 62 9.80 -17.20 -31.11
N THR A 63 9.62 -15.96 -31.52
CA THR A 63 9.27 -15.60 -32.92
C THR A 63 10.52 -15.44 -33.81
N LYS A 64 11.69 -15.16 -33.25
CA LYS A 64 12.98 -15.16 -33.96
C LYS A 64 13.63 -16.53 -33.78
N LYS A 65 13.37 -17.47 -34.71
CA LYS A 65 14.18 -18.68 -34.86
C LYS A 65 15.52 -18.21 -35.39
N GLU A 66 16.52 -18.06 -34.53
CA GLU A 66 17.92 -18.28 -34.83
C GLU A 66 18.77 -17.95 -33.62
N ALA A 67 19.68 -18.87 -33.33
CA ALA A 67 20.62 -18.85 -32.26
C ALA A 67 21.59 -17.69 -32.37
N ASP A 68 21.71 -16.94 -31.32
CA ASP A 68 23.02 -16.50 -30.85
C ASP A 68 22.90 -16.49 -29.31
N GLU A 69 23.63 -17.46 -28.69
CA GLU A 69 23.87 -17.48 -27.25
C GLU A 69 24.83 -16.33 -26.92
N SER A 70 24.39 -15.09 -27.15
CA SER A 70 25.05 -13.96 -26.54
C SER A 70 24.68 -13.99 -25.07
N GLU A 71 25.67 -13.98 -24.21
CA GLU A 71 25.64 -13.73 -22.76
C GLU A 71 24.95 -12.41 -22.40
N ASN A 72 23.86 -12.09 -23.06
CA ASN A 72 23.10 -10.92 -22.74
C ASN A 72 22.35 -11.24 -21.47
N THR A 73 23.04 -10.96 -20.38
CA THR A 73 22.60 -10.94 -18.99
C THR A 73 21.12 -10.68 -18.97
N ASP A 74 20.37 -11.55 -18.30
CA ASP A 74 18.93 -11.41 -18.11
C ASP A 74 18.65 -10.17 -17.24
N VAL A 75 18.86 -8.98 -17.83
CA VAL A 75 18.75 -7.67 -17.16
C VAL A 75 17.44 -7.57 -16.38
N PRO A 76 16.26 -7.96 -16.91
CA PRO A 76 15.04 -7.92 -16.11
C PRO A 76 15.05 -8.86 -14.90
N ALA A 77 15.70 -10.01 -14.95
CA ALA A 77 15.81 -10.89 -13.79
C ALA A 77 16.77 -10.31 -12.75
N GLN A 78 17.84 -9.64 -13.17
CA GLN A 78 18.73 -8.91 -12.28
C GLN A 78 17.99 -7.75 -11.62
N LEU A 79 17.21 -6.96 -12.36
CA LEU A 79 16.38 -5.88 -11.83
C LEU A 79 15.40 -6.38 -10.77
N LEU A 80 14.78 -7.55 -10.94
CA LEU A 80 13.91 -8.13 -9.91
C LEU A 80 14.65 -8.43 -8.62
N LYS A 81 15.89 -8.95 -8.71
CA LYS A 81 16.73 -9.20 -7.53
C LYS A 81 17.13 -7.91 -6.84
N GLN A 82 17.52 -6.90 -7.60
CA GLN A 82 17.85 -5.57 -7.07
C GLN A 82 16.63 -4.94 -6.35
N LEU A 83 15.43 -4.98 -6.96
CA LEU A 83 14.20 -4.48 -6.34
C LEU A 83 13.84 -5.26 -5.05
N GLU A 84 14.16 -6.56 -4.98
CA GLU A 84 13.98 -7.31 -3.72
C GLU A 84 15.01 -6.90 -2.67
N SER A 85 16.27 -6.68 -3.07
CA SER A 85 17.32 -6.21 -2.17
C SER A 85 16.99 -4.82 -1.61
N ILE A 86 16.55 -3.88 -2.45
CA ILE A 86 16.07 -2.56 -2.03
C ILE A 86 14.98 -2.69 -0.95
N LYS A 87 14.00 -3.57 -1.19
CA LYS A 87 12.93 -3.83 -0.22
C LYS A 87 13.47 -4.25 1.15
N TRP A 88 14.47 -5.15 1.16
CA TRP A 88 15.07 -5.65 2.41
C TRP A 88 15.91 -4.60 3.13
N HIS A 89 16.65 -3.76 2.41
CA HIS A 89 17.36 -2.64 3.02
C HIS A 89 16.37 -1.66 3.68
N LEU A 90 15.29 -1.29 3.00
CA LEU A 90 14.25 -0.43 3.56
C LEU A 90 13.54 -1.09 4.75
N TRP A 91 13.32 -2.42 4.72
CA TRP A 91 12.74 -3.17 5.83
C TRP A 91 13.58 -3.08 7.11
N HIS A 92 14.89 -3.03 6.97
CA HIS A 92 15.83 -2.90 8.08
C HIS A 92 16.19 -1.44 8.41
N GLY A 93 15.55 -0.45 7.79
CA GLY A 93 15.82 0.97 8.03
C GLY A 93 17.07 1.52 7.33
N ASN A 94 17.69 0.75 6.43
CA ASN A 94 18.93 1.12 5.73
C ASN A 94 18.63 1.94 4.48
N ALA A 95 18.09 3.15 4.66
CA ALA A 95 17.68 4.02 3.55
C ALA A 95 18.86 4.42 2.64
N THR A 96 20.07 4.59 3.20
CA THR A 96 21.26 4.95 2.42
C THR A 96 21.65 3.85 1.43
N GLU A 97 21.73 2.60 1.89
CA GLU A 97 22.04 1.45 1.04
C GLU A 97 20.93 1.21 -0.01
N ALA A 98 19.67 1.40 0.40
CA ALA A 98 18.56 1.34 -0.55
C ALA A 98 18.69 2.38 -1.66
N LEU A 99 19.08 3.62 -1.34
CA LEU A 99 19.28 4.68 -2.33
C LEU A 99 20.45 4.36 -3.28
N ALA A 100 21.54 3.77 -2.79
CA ALA A 100 22.65 3.33 -3.65
C ALA A 100 22.15 2.28 -4.66
N LEU A 101 21.41 1.27 -4.20
CA LEU A 101 20.85 0.23 -5.09
C LEU A 101 19.83 0.79 -6.07
N ILE A 102 19.01 1.80 -5.68
CA ILE A 102 18.07 2.47 -6.59
C ILE A 102 18.84 3.21 -7.70
N TYR A 103 19.95 3.85 -7.34
CA TYR A 103 20.82 4.49 -8.33
C TYR A 103 21.40 3.45 -9.32
N ASP A 104 21.88 2.29 -8.83
CA ASP A 104 22.38 1.22 -9.71
C ASP A 104 21.27 0.72 -10.66
N VAL A 105 20.04 0.56 -10.17
CA VAL A 105 18.88 0.21 -11.02
C VAL A 105 18.61 1.26 -12.09
N ASN A 106 18.75 2.56 -11.77
CA ASN A 106 18.63 3.62 -12.76
C ASN A 106 19.69 3.50 -13.85
N VAL A 107 20.95 3.33 -13.46
CA VAL A 107 22.09 3.15 -14.39
C VAL A 107 21.88 1.93 -15.27
N ASP A 108 21.55 0.76 -14.68
CA ASP A 108 21.31 -0.49 -15.43
C ASP A 108 20.20 -0.32 -16.46
N LEU A 109 19.12 0.40 -16.12
CA LEU A 109 18.02 0.70 -17.03
C LEU A 109 18.43 1.67 -18.14
N GLU A 110 19.29 2.64 -17.87
CA GLU A 110 19.75 3.60 -18.87
C GLU A 110 20.67 2.95 -19.90
N ILE A 111 21.65 2.16 -19.45
CA ILE A 111 22.65 1.51 -20.32
C ILE A 111 22.08 0.29 -21.07
N TRP A 112 20.97 -0.27 -20.61
CA TRP A 112 20.36 -1.42 -21.26
C TRP A 112 19.90 -1.08 -22.69
N GLU A 113 20.50 -1.73 -23.68
CA GLU A 113 20.27 -1.42 -25.11
C GLU A 113 18.86 -1.80 -25.60
N GLU A 114 18.29 -2.91 -25.06
CA GLU A 114 16.95 -3.31 -25.44
C GLU A 114 15.91 -2.27 -24.96
N ASN A 115 14.84 -2.10 -25.73
CA ASN A 115 13.83 -1.10 -25.42
C ASN A 115 12.42 -1.71 -25.35
N PRO A 116 12.12 -2.57 -24.36
CA PRO A 116 10.79 -3.11 -24.17
C PRO A 116 9.78 -2.01 -23.85
N THR A 117 8.51 -2.26 -24.15
CA THR A 117 7.42 -1.27 -24.12
C THR A 117 7.36 -0.45 -22.83
N ASN A 118 7.66 -1.07 -21.68
CA ASN A 118 7.56 -0.43 -20.36
C ASN A 118 8.86 0.16 -19.82
N LYS A 119 10.00 0.06 -20.51
CA LYS A 119 11.31 0.51 -20.01
C LYS A 119 11.30 1.98 -19.56
N LYS A 120 10.85 2.88 -20.44
CA LYS A 120 10.80 4.33 -20.14
C LYS A 120 9.90 4.65 -18.94
N LYS A 121 8.79 3.92 -18.83
CA LYS A 121 7.87 4.11 -17.71
C LYS A 121 8.47 3.57 -16.41
N LEU A 122 9.17 2.45 -16.45
CA LEU A 122 9.87 1.90 -15.29
C LEU A 122 10.96 2.86 -14.82
N LEU A 123 11.80 3.37 -15.72
CA LEU A 123 12.84 4.34 -15.40
C LEU A 123 12.26 5.56 -14.67
N LYS A 124 11.16 6.12 -15.20
CA LYS A 124 10.46 7.24 -14.55
C LYS A 124 10.01 6.87 -13.12
N LEU A 125 9.43 5.69 -12.92
CA LEU A 125 8.97 5.25 -11.60
C LEU A 125 10.13 5.02 -10.63
N VAL A 126 11.28 4.54 -11.11
CA VAL A 126 12.49 4.36 -10.28
C VAL A 126 13.02 5.72 -9.83
N CYS A 127 13.10 6.71 -10.74
CA CYS A 127 13.49 8.09 -10.40
C CYS A 127 12.50 8.75 -9.40
N GLU A 128 11.20 8.56 -9.59
CA GLU A 128 10.18 9.06 -8.66
C GLU A 128 10.33 8.40 -7.28
N PHE A 129 10.59 7.09 -7.25
CA PHE A 129 10.81 6.34 -6.03
C PHE A 129 12.11 6.76 -5.32
N GLU A 130 13.19 7.01 -6.06
CA GLU A 130 14.43 7.56 -5.49
C GLU A 130 14.18 8.86 -4.74
N ASN A 131 13.50 9.81 -5.40
CA ASN A 131 13.15 11.10 -4.80
C ASN A 131 12.26 10.94 -3.57
N TYR A 132 11.30 10.01 -3.63
CA TYR A 132 10.42 9.69 -2.51
C TYR A 132 11.20 9.15 -1.30
N ILE A 133 12.12 8.20 -1.48
CA ILE A 133 12.94 7.66 -0.38
C ILE A 133 13.93 8.71 0.11
N ARG A 134 14.54 9.51 -0.76
CA ARG A 134 15.45 10.59 -0.38
C ARG A 134 14.77 11.65 0.48
N ALA A 135 13.56 12.05 0.12
CA ALA A 135 12.79 13.06 0.87
C ALA A 135 12.28 12.55 2.22
N ASN A 136 12.08 11.24 2.36
CA ASN A 136 11.46 10.62 3.53
C ASN A 136 12.41 9.71 4.34
N GLY A 137 13.69 9.66 4.00
CA GLY A 137 14.66 8.72 4.60
C GLY A 137 14.76 8.82 6.12
N ALA A 138 14.61 10.01 6.70
CA ALA A 138 14.62 10.22 8.14
C ALA A 138 13.42 9.60 8.89
N PHE A 139 12.37 9.21 8.15
CA PHE A 139 11.13 8.64 8.70
C PHE A 139 11.00 7.15 8.41
N ILE A 140 12.05 6.52 7.89
CA ILE A 140 12.12 5.09 7.62
C ILE A 140 12.77 4.41 8.83
N PRO A 141 11.98 3.75 9.70
CA PRO A 141 12.50 3.02 10.84
C PRO A 141 12.99 1.62 10.43
N ASN A 142 13.54 0.87 11.39
CA ASN A 142 13.66 -0.57 11.24
C ASN A 142 12.28 -1.23 11.39
N TYR A 143 11.57 -1.41 10.27
CA TYR A 143 10.23 -2.03 10.28
C TYR A 143 10.26 -3.47 10.79
N GLY A 144 11.34 -4.22 10.51
CA GLY A 144 11.48 -5.60 10.96
C GLY A 144 11.55 -5.72 12.49
N GLU A 145 12.19 -4.77 13.15
CA GLU A 145 12.24 -4.68 14.61
C GLU A 145 10.89 -4.32 15.19
N ARG A 146 10.26 -3.26 14.70
CA ARG A 146 8.92 -2.81 15.13
C ARG A 146 7.87 -3.90 14.94
N TYR A 147 7.93 -4.61 13.81
CA TYR A 147 7.03 -5.74 13.54
C TYR A 147 7.18 -6.86 14.58
N ARG A 148 8.40 -7.20 14.99
CA ARG A 148 8.64 -8.20 16.04
C ARG A 148 8.11 -7.77 17.42
N HIS A 149 8.03 -6.47 17.65
CA HIS A 149 7.43 -5.89 18.87
C HIS A 149 5.91 -5.64 18.75
N ASN A 150 5.26 -6.17 17.70
CA ASN A 150 3.83 -5.99 17.40
C ASN A 150 3.41 -4.52 17.23
N GLU A 151 4.31 -3.66 16.83
CA GLU A 151 3.97 -2.27 16.50
C GLU A 151 3.31 -2.18 15.13
N THR A 152 2.39 -1.21 14.99
CA THR A 152 1.75 -0.94 13.70
C THR A 152 2.73 -0.23 12.78
N ILE A 153 3.09 -0.85 11.66
CA ILE A 153 4.04 -0.32 10.66
C ILE A 153 3.38 0.03 9.32
N SER A 154 2.08 -0.25 9.18
CA SER A 154 1.40 -0.15 7.91
C SER A 154 -0.07 0.19 8.07
N THR A 155 -0.58 1.06 7.19
CA THR A 155 -2.00 1.42 7.10
C THR A 155 -2.79 0.50 6.15
N ALA A 156 -2.22 -0.62 5.70
CA ALA A 156 -2.87 -1.54 4.76
C ALA A 156 -4.26 -2.03 5.24
N PHE A 157 -4.44 -2.20 6.55
CA PHE A 157 -5.74 -2.58 7.13
C PHE A 157 -6.78 -1.45 7.02
N VAL A 158 -6.35 -0.19 7.13
CA VAL A 158 -7.22 0.99 6.95
C VAL A 158 -7.65 1.08 5.50
N GLU A 159 -6.71 0.97 4.56
CA GLU A 159 -6.99 0.96 3.12
C GLU A 159 -7.96 -0.18 2.73
N SER A 160 -7.73 -1.37 3.27
CA SER A 160 -8.61 -2.53 3.07
C SER A 160 -10.02 -2.24 3.60
N THR A 161 -10.13 -1.64 4.79
CA THR A 161 -11.41 -1.27 5.41
C THR A 161 -12.13 -0.20 4.59
N VAL A 162 -11.44 0.84 4.16
CA VAL A 162 -11.99 1.89 3.29
C VAL A 162 -12.51 1.28 1.98
N ASN A 163 -11.74 0.39 1.36
CA ASN A 163 -12.17 -0.30 0.15
C ASN A 163 -13.40 -1.18 0.40
N TYR A 164 -13.46 -1.88 1.50
CA TYR A 164 -14.58 -2.75 1.86
C TYR A 164 -15.85 -1.95 2.19
N VAL A 165 -15.74 -0.91 3.01
CA VAL A 165 -16.88 -0.11 3.48
C VAL A 165 -17.36 0.85 2.41
N ILE A 166 -16.45 1.55 1.73
CA ILE A 166 -16.76 2.65 0.82
C ILE A 166 -16.72 2.20 -0.64
N SER A 167 -15.56 1.75 -1.13
CA SER A 167 -15.33 1.58 -2.55
C SER A 167 -16.24 0.55 -3.20
N LYS A 168 -16.59 -0.53 -2.52
CA LYS A 168 -17.53 -1.55 -3.04
C LYS A 168 -18.94 -1.00 -3.33
N ARG A 169 -19.34 0.14 -2.73
CA ARG A 169 -20.67 0.74 -2.89
C ARG A 169 -20.67 2.02 -3.69
N PHE A 170 -19.56 2.76 -3.67
CA PHE A 170 -19.46 4.09 -4.30
C PHE A 170 -18.55 4.11 -5.53
N VAL A 171 -18.20 2.93 -6.07
CA VAL A 171 -17.33 2.84 -7.25
C VAL A 171 -18.00 3.47 -8.47
N LYS A 172 -17.24 4.30 -9.19
CA LYS A 172 -17.66 5.03 -10.40
C LYS A 172 -18.33 4.16 -11.49
N LYS A 173 -18.09 2.86 -11.51
CA LYS A 173 -18.64 1.92 -12.50
C LYS A 173 -20.16 1.72 -12.41
N GLN A 174 -20.80 2.07 -11.29
CA GLN A 174 -22.25 1.88 -11.09
C GLN A 174 -23.09 3.10 -11.46
N GLN A 175 -22.48 4.18 -11.96
CA GLN A 175 -23.14 5.40 -12.46
C GLN A 175 -24.22 6.01 -11.52
N MET A 176 -24.18 5.71 -10.23
CA MET A 176 -25.10 6.30 -9.26
C MET A 176 -24.63 7.70 -8.89
N ARG A 177 -25.53 8.67 -9.01
CA ARG A 177 -25.31 10.02 -8.53
C ARG A 177 -25.67 10.09 -7.04
N TRP A 178 -24.66 10.21 -6.20
CA TRP A 178 -24.85 10.33 -4.75
C TRP A 178 -24.89 11.80 -4.34
N THR A 179 -25.93 12.21 -3.61
CA THR A 179 -25.87 13.43 -2.82
C THR A 179 -25.02 13.19 -1.58
N GLN A 180 -24.41 14.23 -1.01
CA GLN A 180 -23.62 14.10 0.22
C GLN A 180 -24.44 13.45 1.35
N ARG A 181 -25.70 13.89 1.52
CA ARG A 181 -26.62 13.33 2.52
C ARG A 181 -26.94 11.86 2.24
N GLY A 182 -27.22 11.50 1.00
CA GLY A 182 -27.53 10.12 0.63
C GLY A 182 -26.34 9.19 0.84
N ALA A 183 -25.13 9.64 0.47
CA ALA A 183 -23.89 8.89 0.70
C ALA A 183 -23.64 8.70 2.21
N HIS A 184 -23.79 9.76 3.01
CA HIS A 184 -23.61 9.70 4.47
C HIS A 184 -24.58 8.70 5.12
N LEU A 185 -25.89 8.78 4.80
CA LEU A 185 -26.89 7.88 5.36
C LEU A 185 -26.63 6.42 4.98
N LEU A 186 -26.26 6.16 3.72
CA LEU A 186 -25.89 4.82 3.29
C LEU A 186 -24.69 4.30 4.03
N LEU A 187 -23.65 5.12 4.24
CA LEU A 187 -22.46 4.72 5.01
C LEU A 187 -22.81 4.39 6.46
N GLN A 188 -23.65 5.21 7.12
CA GLN A 188 -24.11 4.95 8.48
C GLN A 188 -24.82 3.60 8.56
N THR A 189 -25.78 3.34 7.66
CA THR A 189 -26.48 2.05 7.60
C THR A 189 -25.53 0.90 7.36
N ARG A 190 -24.58 1.06 6.43
CA ARG A 190 -23.61 0.03 6.10
C ARG A 190 -22.69 -0.31 7.28
N VAL A 191 -22.22 0.69 8.02
CA VAL A 191 -21.41 0.48 9.22
C VAL A 191 -22.21 -0.29 10.28
N GLN A 192 -23.47 0.04 10.49
CA GLN A 192 -24.35 -0.68 11.41
C GLN A 192 -24.54 -2.16 11.01
N VAL A 193 -24.68 -2.42 9.69
CA VAL A 193 -24.77 -3.81 9.18
C VAL A 193 -23.46 -4.56 9.39
N LEU A 194 -22.31 -3.93 9.11
CA LEU A 194 -21.01 -4.59 9.21
C LEU A 194 -20.58 -4.87 10.66
N ASN A 195 -21.10 -4.08 11.61
CA ASN A 195 -20.86 -4.25 13.05
C ASN A 195 -21.93 -5.13 13.75
N ASP A 196 -22.88 -5.69 13.00
CA ASP A 196 -24.04 -6.42 13.53
C ASP A 196 -24.89 -5.62 14.55
N ASP A 197 -24.83 -4.29 14.45
CA ASP A 197 -25.56 -3.38 15.34
C ASP A 197 -26.92 -2.93 14.78
N LEU A 198 -27.19 -3.17 13.50
CA LEU A 198 -28.39 -2.69 12.82
C LEU A 198 -29.66 -3.15 13.54
N ARG A 199 -29.73 -4.44 13.90
CA ARG A 199 -30.88 -5.03 14.57
C ARG A 199 -31.11 -4.42 15.96
N LYS A 200 -30.04 -4.19 16.73
CA LYS A 200 -30.07 -3.53 18.04
C LYS A 200 -30.55 -2.08 17.90
N THR A 201 -30.09 -1.39 16.86
CA THR A 201 -30.48 0.01 16.57
C THR A 201 -31.96 0.09 16.23
N PHE A 202 -32.51 -0.80 15.38
CA PHE A 202 -33.93 -0.88 15.09
C PHE A 202 -34.77 -1.24 16.32
N GLY A 203 -34.30 -2.17 17.16
CA GLY A 203 -35.00 -2.52 18.41
C GLY A 203 -35.13 -1.37 19.40
N ARG A 204 -34.14 -0.43 19.42
CA ARG A 204 -34.26 0.81 20.22
C ARG A 204 -35.29 1.79 19.66
N TRP A 205 -35.43 1.87 18.33
CA TRP A 205 -36.39 2.78 17.70
C TRP A 205 -37.80 2.22 17.68
N PHE A 206 -37.93 0.92 17.54
CA PHE A 206 -39.20 0.21 17.40
C PHE A 206 -39.30 -0.88 18.48
N GLN A 207 -39.85 -0.52 19.63
CA GLN A 207 -39.94 -1.40 20.80
C GLN A 207 -40.72 -2.71 20.56
N GLY A 208 -41.58 -2.77 19.52
CA GLY A 208 -42.25 -4.00 19.08
C GLY A 208 -41.39 -4.98 18.27
N MET A 209 -40.18 -4.58 17.88
CA MET A 209 -39.19 -5.46 17.23
C MET A 209 -38.25 -6.11 18.25
N SER A 210 -38.81 -6.70 19.32
CA SER A 210 -38.00 -7.44 20.28
C SER A 210 -37.27 -8.59 19.56
N VAL A 211 -36.00 -8.72 19.85
CA VAL A 211 -35.15 -9.81 19.34
C VAL A 211 -35.66 -11.09 19.95
N VAL A 212 -36.39 -11.90 19.21
CA VAL A 212 -36.53 -13.33 19.52
C VAL A 212 -35.15 -13.92 19.26
N GLU A 213 -34.37 -14.10 20.29
CA GLU A 213 -33.15 -14.92 20.21
C GLU A 213 -33.63 -16.32 19.85
N ASN A 214 -33.46 -16.72 18.62
CA ASN A 214 -33.61 -18.11 18.23
C ASN A 214 -32.53 -18.91 18.95
N GLU A 215 -32.92 -19.65 19.96
CA GLU A 215 -32.06 -20.59 20.70
C GLU A 215 -31.51 -21.72 19.82
N GLU A 216 -31.93 -21.80 18.54
CA GLU A 216 -31.53 -22.84 17.62
C GLU A 216 -30.06 -22.74 17.09
N SER A 217 -29.36 -21.63 17.32
CA SER A 217 -27.96 -21.52 16.90
C SER A 217 -26.94 -22.04 17.92
N LYS A 218 -27.38 -22.45 19.11
CA LYS A 218 -26.51 -23.02 20.17
C LYS A 218 -26.37 -24.55 20.11
N MET A 219 -27.04 -25.22 19.21
CA MET A 219 -26.97 -26.71 19.12
C MET A 219 -26.13 -27.22 17.93
N ALA A 220 -25.41 -26.34 17.20
CA ALA A 220 -24.56 -26.71 16.06
C ALA A 220 -23.14 -26.15 16.23
N ALA A 221 -22.52 -26.36 17.37
CA ALA A 221 -21.09 -26.11 17.59
C ALA A 221 -20.45 -27.33 18.24
#